data_0b3efbde2afc148bf2c2338804330398
#
_entry.id   0b3efbde2afc148bf2c2338804330398
#
_cell.length_a   1.000
_cell.length_b   1.000
_cell.length_c   1.000
_cell.angle_alpha   90.00
_cell.angle_beta   90.00
_cell.angle_gamma   90.00
#
_symmetry.space_group_name_H-M   'P 1'
#
loop_
_entity.id
_entity.type
_entity.pdbx_description
1 polymer ?
#
loop_
_entity_poly.entity_id
_entity_poly.type
_entity_poly.pdbx_seq_one_letter_code
_entity_poly.pdbx_strand_id
1 'polypeptide(L)'
;MSNLIRLIGRRLVALPVMVLGVTLLVFVVMSFSSADPARLALGEAATADALEQYRVAHHLNDPLLKRFWDYLLGLAHGDLGTSFTGVKISDMVAGAFPITLQLTFIGIFVAVIFATILGIIAALYRDKWQDQVIRVISIACLATPSFWLALLLIQWFSDIPGGTGAFPALVSEWVPFSEDPGTYLNQIFLPALAIAVPNAGSLTRVVRTAMVEELDRDYVRTAIGGAIPKNIVVARNVLRNALITPLTVLGLRIGYAMGGAVVIEMIFNIKGMGQLIFQGITRNDVNIVQGVSITVALAFILINIVVDMLYVLVNPRIRSI
;
A
#
# COMPACT_ATOMS: atom_id res chain seq x y z
N MET A 1 -24.89 -7.52 -17.17
CA MET A 1 -23.76 -6.84 -17.87
C MET A 1 -23.88 -5.32 -17.83
N SER A 2 -25.09 -4.73 -17.97
CA SER A 2 -25.29 -3.26 -17.94
C SER A 2 -24.82 -2.58 -16.64
N ASN A 3 -25.02 -3.21 -15.48
CA ASN A 3 -24.66 -2.63 -14.19
C ASN A 3 -23.14 -2.62 -13.94
N LEU A 4 -22.42 -3.65 -14.39
CA LEU A 4 -20.96 -3.68 -14.35
C LEU A 4 -20.37 -2.57 -15.21
N ILE A 5 -20.86 -2.41 -16.44
CA ILE A 5 -20.42 -1.36 -17.37
C ILE A 5 -20.71 0.03 -16.78
N ARG A 6 -21.88 0.23 -16.16
CA ARG A 6 -22.25 1.50 -15.51
C ARG A 6 -21.35 1.81 -14.32
N LEU A 7 -21.03 0.81 -13.50
CA LEU A 7 -20.15 0.97 -12.33
C LEU A 7 -18.72 1.29 -12.76
N ILE A 8 -18.17 0.56 -13.73
CA ILE A 8 -16.87 0.83 -14.33
C ILE A 8 -16.86 2.24 -14.96
N GLY A 9 -17.88 2.57 -15.73
CA GLY A 9 -18.00 3.89 -16.36
C GLY A 9 -18.02 5.02 -15.34
N ARG A 10 -18.77 4.88 -14.24
CA ARG A 10 -18.80 5.86 -13.15
C ARG A 10 -17.43 6.02 -12.48
N ARG A 11 -16.68 4.92 -12.28
CA ARG A 11 -15.33 4.95 -11.72
C ARG A 11 -14.33 5.58 -12.68
N LEU A 12 -14.39 5.25 -13.97
CA LEU A 12 -13.55 5.85 -14.99
C LEU A 12 -13.80 7.37 -15.16
N VAL A 13 -15.04 7.82 -15.02
CA VAL A 13 -15.37 9.26 -15.03
C VAL A 13 -14.87 9.96 -13.75
N ALA A 14 -14.93 9.29 -12.60
CA ALA A 14 -14.42 9.85 -11.35
C ALA A 14 -12.88 9.91 -11.29
N LEU A 15 -12.17 9.04 -12.03
CA LEU A 15 -10.71 8.95 -12.01
C LEU A 15 -10.04 10.27 -12.38
N PRO A 16 -10.36 10.95 -13.50
CA PRO A 16 -9.76 12.25 -13.83
C PRO A 16 -9.97 13.31 -12.74
N VAL A 17 -11.15 13.32 -12.13
CA VAL A 17 -11.49 14.27 -11.04
C VAL A 17 -10.63 14.00 -9.81
N MET A 18 -10.49 12.72 -9.43
CA MET A 18 -9.63 12.32 -8.30
C MET A 18 -8.16 12.64 -8.59
N VAL A 19 -7.68 12.33 -9.78
CA VAL A 19 -6.30 12.63 -10.20
C VAL A 19 -6.05 14.13 -10.16
N LEU A 20 -6.92 14.94 -10.76
CA LEU A 20 -6.80 16.40 -10.73
C LEU A 20 -6.83 16.95 -9.31
N GLY A 21 -7.76 16.46 -8.47
CA GLY A 21 -7.87 16.89 -7.08
C GLY A 21 -6.61 16.61 -6.26
N VAL A 22 -6.06 15.39 -6.38
CA VAL A 22 -4.82 15.01 -5.68
C VAL A 22 -3.63 15.80 -6.23
N THR A 23 -3.51 15.92 -7.55
CA THR A 23 -2.42 16.68 -8.19
C THR A 23 -2.45 18.15 -7.78
N LEU A 24 -3.64 18.77 -7.77
CA LEU A 24 -3.81 20.14 -7.31
C LEU A 24 -3.42 20.29 -5.84
N LEU A 25 -3.90 19.40 -4.98
CA LEU A 25 -3.60 19.44 -3.54
C LEU A 25 -2.09 19.35 -3.30
N VAL A 26 -1.43 18.35 -3.89
CA VAL A 26 0.03 18.17 -3.73
C VAL A 26 0.78 19.35 -4.31
N PHE A 27 0.40 19.85 -5.50
CA PHE A 27 1.03 21.01 -6.12
C PHE A 27 0.90 22.28 -5.24
N VAL A 28 -0.31 22.55 -4.71
CA VAL A 28 -0.56 23.70 -3.84
C VAL A 28 0.23 23.59 -2.55
N VAL A 29 0.20 22.42 -1.87
CA VAL A 29 0.96 22.21 -0.63
C VAL A 29 2.46 22.40 -0.88
N MET A 30 2.99 21.86 -1.96
CA MET A 30 4.41 22.00 -2.30
C MET A 30 4.79 23.41 -2.73
N SER A 31 3.86 24.20 -3.31
CA SER A 31 4.10 25.60 -3.67
C SER A 31 4.29 26.54 -2.47
N PHE A 32 3.85 26.12 -1.28
CA PHE A 32 4.11 26.81 -0.01
C PHE A 32 5.46 26.43 0.63
N SER A 33 6.22 25.54 0.01
CA SER A 33 7.58 25.24 0.49
C SER A 33 8.44 26.49 0.49
N SER A 34 9.12 26.75 1.59
CA SER A 34 10.08 27.85 1.72
C SER A 34 11.42 27.58 1.00
N ALA A 35 11.61 26.38 0.49
CA ALA A 35 12.81 25.99 -0.23
C ALA A 35 12.83 26.63 -1.63
N ASP A 36 13.86 27.40 -1.92
CA ASP A 36 14.08 27.96 -3.25
C ASP A 36 14.81 26.94 -4.15
N PRO A 37 14.14 26.40 -5.19
CA PRO A 37 14.75 25.41 -6.07
C PRO A 37 16.03 25.89 -6.74
N ALA A 38 16.14 27.19 -7.04
CA ALA A 38 17.35 27.76 -7.63
C ALA A 38 18.56 27.71 -6.67
N ARG A 39 18.33 28.00 -5.39
CA ARG A 39 19.40 27.89 -4.37
C ARG A 39 19.81 26.45 -4.13
N LEU A 40 18.85 25.51 -4.13
CA LEU A 40 19.14 24.09 -3.95
C LEU A 40 19.96 23.53 -5.13
N ALA A 41 19.68 23.98 -6.34
CA ALA A 41 20.38 23.52 -7.54
C ALA A 41 21.79 24.12 -7.67
N LEU A 42 21.93 25.42 -7.40
CA LEU A 42 23.19 26.16 -7.62
C LEU A 42 24.04 26.30 -6.36
N GLY A 43 23.48 25.98 -5.18
CA GLY A 43 24.15 26.11 -3.89
C GLY A 43 24.07 27.51 -3.28
N GLU A 44 24.43 27.62 -2.00
CA GLU A 44 24.34 28.86 -1.21
C GLU A 44 25.28 29.98 -1.70
N ALA A 45 26.36 29.62 -2.40
CA ALA A 45 27.33 30.57 -2.92
C ALA A 45 26.95 31.19 -4.30
N ALA A 46 25.81 30.82 -4.86
CA ALA A 46 25.37 31.31 -6.16
C ALA A 46 25.08 32.82 -6.13
N THR A 47 25.47 33.53 -7.19
CA THR A 47 25.18 34.96 -7.34
C THR A 47 23.69 35.20 -7.60
N ALA A 48 23.19 36.39 -7.24
CA ALA A 48 21.80 36.76 -7.47
C ALA A 48 21.40 36.62 -8.95
N ASP A 49 22.32 37.00 -9.87
CA ASP A 49 22.09 36.88 -11.30
C ASP A 49 21.99 35.42 -11.78
N ALA A 50 22.82 34.54 -11.27
CA ALA A 50 22.74 33.10 -11.58
C ALA A 50 21.45 32.46 -11.05
N LEU A 51 21.01 32.83 -9.85
CA LEU A 51 19.75 32.39 -9.30
C LEU A 51 18.56 32.86 -10.17
N GLU A 52 18.57 34.11 -10.59
CA GLU A 52 17.49 34.65 -11.43
C GLU A 52 17.47 34.01 -12.81
N GLN A 53 18.63 33.81 -13.45
CA GLN A 53 18.74 33.07 -14.70
C GLN A 53 18.18 31.67 -14.59
N TYR A 54 18.49 30.96 -13.49
CA TYR A 54 17.95 29.62 -13.22
C TYR A 54 16.41 29.64 -13.08
N ARG A 55 15.87 30.63 -12.33
CA ARG A 55 14.40 30.75 -12.15
C ARG A 55 13.70 31.02 -13.49
N VAL A 56 14.26 31.87 -14.33
CA VAL A 56 13.71 32.16 -15.65
C VAL A 56 13.80 30.95 -16.58
N ALA A 57 14.94 30.24 -16.58
CA ALA A 57 15.15 29.06 -17.43
C ALA A 57 14.22 27.89 -17.04
N HIS A 58 13.85 27.77 -15.74
CA HIS A 58 12.97 26.73 -15.24
C HIS A 58 11.53 27.21 -14.99
N HIS A 59 11.14 28.37 -15.51
CA HIS A 59 9.78 28.93 -15.39
C HIS A 59 9.26 29.06 -13.94
N LEU A 60 10.17 29.25 -12.96
CA LEU A 60 9.80 29.33 -11.54
C LEU A 60 9.10 30.67 -11.21
N ASN A 61 9.31 31.69 -12.00
CA ASN A 61 8.69 33.01 -11.86
C ASN A 61 7.30 33.11 -12.53
N ASP A 62 6.87 32.06 -13.23
CA ASP A 62 5.56 32.05 -13.89
C ASP A 62 4.41 31.99 -12.85
N PRO A 63 3.23 32.54 -13.17
CA PRO A 63 2.05 32.45 -12.31
C PRO A 63 1.72 31.01 -11.93
N LEU A 64 1.28 30.76 -10.69
CA LEU A 64 0.97 29.43 -10.16
C LEU A 64 0.04 28.62 -11.08
N LEU A 65 -0.97 29.27 -11.67
CA LEU A 65 -1.91 28.59 -12.58
C LEU A 65 -1.22 28.08 -13.85
N LYS A 66 -0.28 28.85 -14.41
CA LYS A 66 0.49 28.43 -15.59
C LYS A 66 1.40 27.25 -15.21
N ARG A 67 2.14 27.36 -14.10
CA ARG A 67 3.01 26.28 -13.61
C ARG A 67 2.22 25.00 -13.34
N PHE A 68 1.02 25.11 -12.77
CA PHE A 68 0.14 23.96 -12.55
C PHE A 68 -0.32 23.32 -13.86
N TRP A 69 -0.69 24.15 -14.85
CA TRP A 69 -1.10 23.66 -16.17
C TRP A 69 0.04 22.95 -16.90
N ASP A 70 1.23 23.54 -16.92
CA ASP A 70 2.43 22.96 -17.52
C ASP A 70 2.79 21.63 -16.82
N TYR A 71 2.67 21.58 -15.49
CA TYR A 71 2.85 20.36 -14.72
C TYR A 71 1.82 19.25 -15.08
N LEU A 72 0.56 19.60 -15.25
CA LEU A 72 -0.48 18.66 -15.69
C LEU A 72 -0.21 18.12 -17.09
N LEU A 73 0.24 18.97 -18.00
CA LEU A 73 0.63 18.54 -19.34
C LEU A 73 1.84 17.60 -19.31
N GLY A 74 2.85 17.91 -18.51
CA GLY A 74 3.99 17.02 -18.27
C GLY A 74 3.55 15.67 -17.73
N LEU A 75 2.71 15.65 -16.69
CA LEU A 75 2.16 14.43 -16.09
C LEU A 75 1.39 13.58 -17.12
N ALA A 76 0.60 14.21 -17.99
CA ALA A 76 -0.13 13.52 -19.06
C ALA A 76 0.80 12.82 -20.07
N HIS A 77 2.04 13.30 -20.21
CA HIS A 77 3.09 12.69 -21.05
C HIS A 77 4.03 11.77 -20.24
N GLY A 78 3.75 11.54 -18.95
CA GLY A 78 4.60 10.73 -18.08
C GLY A 78 5.84 11.44 -17.55
N ASP A 79 5.95 12.76 -17.75
CA ASP A 79 7.02 13.58 -17.18
C ASP A 79 6.65 14.04 -15.78
N LEU A 80 7.39 13.55 -14.78
CA LEU A 80 7.27 13.92 -13.38
C LEU A 80 8.21 15.08 -12.99
N GLY A 81 8.92 15.64 -13.97
CA GLY A 81 9.94 16.65 -13.76
C GLY A 81 11.32 16.06 -13.43
N THR A 82 12.23 16.97 -13.06
CA THR A 82 13.62 16.64 -12.69
C THR A 82 13.89 17.07 -11.27
N SER A 83 14.69 16.27 -10.55
CA SER A 83 15.28 16.63 -9.26
C SER A 83 16.21 17.84 -9.44
N PHE A 84 16.50 18.58 -8.37
CA PHE A 84 17.50 19.64 -8.41
C PHE A 84 18.91 19.12 -8.78
N THR A 85 19.16 17.81 -8.66
CA THR A 85 20.39 17.15 -9.12
C THR A 85 20.41 16.86 -10.62
N GLY A 86 19.36 17.22 -11.38
CA GLY A 86 19.22 16.96 -12.81
C GLY A 86 18.76 15.56 -13.19
N VAL A 87 18.48 14.67 -12.21
CA VAL A 87 17.97 13.31 -12.47
C VAL A 87 16.47 13.36 -12.72
N LYS A 88 15.99 12.65 -13.73
CA LYS A 88 14.54 12.52 -13.99
C LYS A 88 13.85 11.76 -12.88
N ILE A 89 12.76 12.33 -12.37
CA ILE A 89 11.97 11.73 -11.30
C ILE A 89 11.25 10.46 -11.79
N SER A 90 10.87 10.43 -13.07
CA SER A 90 10.30 9.22 -13.71
C SER A 90 11.22 8.00 -13.59
N ASP A 91 12.54 8.18 -13.76
CA ASP A 91 13.51 7.09 -13.67
C ASP A 91 13.70 6.63 -12.20
N MET A 92 13.73 7.60 -11.26
CA MET A 92 13.79 7.30 -9.83
C MET A 92 12.56 6.52 -9.36
N VAL A 93 11.37 6.94 -9.82
CA VAL A 93 10.10 6.27 -9.53
C VAL A 93 10.03 4.88 -10.17
N ALA A 94 10.48 4.74 -11.43
CA ALA A 94 10.50 3.45 -12.11
C ALA A 94 11.36 2.41 -11.38
N GLY A 95 12.45 2.82 -10.73
CA GLY A 95 13.26 1.94 -9.88
C GLY A 95 12.62 1.62 -8.53
N ALA A 96 12.04 2.61 -7.87
CA ALA A 96 11.54 2.49 -6.50
C ALA A 96 10.13 1.88 -6.41
N PHE A 97 9.24 2.20 -7.34
CA PHE A 97 7.83 1.82 -7.30
C PHE A 97 7.59 0.30 -7.30
N PRO A 98 8.27 -0.52 -8.15
CA PRO A 98 8.11 -1.97 -8.11
C PRO A 98 8.51 -2.58 -6.77
N ILE A 99 9.49 -2.03 -6.08
CA ILE A 99 9.97 -2.51 -4.77
C ILE A 99 8.88 -2.32 -3.72
N THR A 100 8.31 -1.10 -3.64
CA THR A 100 7.19 -0.78 -2.73
C THR A 100 5.97 -1.65 -3.01
N LEU A 101 5.64 -1.87 -4.29
CA LEU A 101 4.52 -2.75 -4.66
C LEU A 101 4.76 -4.18 -4.20
N GLN A 102 5.94 -4.76 -4.47
CA GLN A 102 6.28 -6.13 -4.06
C GLN A 102 6.17 -6.26 -2.53
N LEU A 103 6.78 -5.34 -1.78
CA LEU A 103 6.74 -5.36 -0.33
C LEU A 103 5.31 -5.30 0.21
N THR A 104 4.51 -4.37 -0.31
CA THR A 104 3.11 -4.18 0.11
C THR A 104 2.26 -5.40 -0.22
N PHE A 105 2.34 -5.90 -1.46
CA PHE A 105 1.53 -7.04 -1.89
C PHE A 105 1.92 -8.33 -1.16
N ILE A 106 3.20 -8.59 -0.94
CA ILE A 106 3.65 -9.77 -0.18
C ILE A 106 3.20 -9.66 1.28
N GLY A 107 3.36 -8.50 1.92
CA GLY A 107 2.88 -8.27 3.28
C GLY A 107 1.37 -8.47 3.41
N ILE A 108 0.58 -7.94 2.49
CA ILE A 108 -0.88 -8.13 2.48
C ILE A 108 -1.26 -9.58 2.15
N PHE A 109 -0.57 -10.23 1.22
CA PHE A 109 -0.83 -11.63 0.87
C PHE A 109 -0.62 -12.56 2.09
N VAL A 110 0.47 -12.37 2.81
CA VAL A 110 0.75 -13.08 4.06
C VAL A 110 -0.35 -12.78 5.10
N ALA A 111 -0.75 -11.51 5.24
CA ALA A 111 -1.83 -11.12 6.15
C ALA A 111 -3.15 -11.81 5.82
N VAL A 112 -3.52 -11.89 4.54
CA VAL A 112 -4.76 -12.54 4.07
C VAL A 112 -4.75 -14.04 4.38
N ILE A 113 -3.63 -14.73 4.16
CA ILE A 113 -3.50 -16.16 4.48
C ILE A 113 -3.72 -16.39 5.98
N PHE A 114 -2.97 -15.70 6.83
CA PHE A 114 -3.11 -15.84 8.28
C PHE A 114 -4.50 -15.44 8.77
N ALA A 115 -5.03 -14.33 8.28
CA ALA A 115 -6.37 -13.85 8.65
C ALA A 115 -7.48 -14.85 8.27
N THR A 116 -7.37 -15.44 7.08
CA THR A 116 -8.35 -16.41 6.61
C THR A 116 -8.30 -17.68 7.47
N ILE A 117 -7.12 -18.24 7.70
CA ILE A 117 -6.94 -19.45 8.51
C ILE A 117 -7.42 -19.20 9.94
N LEU A 118 -6.92 -18.17 10.61
CA LEU A 118 -7.26 -17.86 11.99
C LEU A 118 -8.74 -17.45 12.15
N GLY A 119 -9.27 -16.68 11.20
CA GLY A 119 -10.68 -16.28 11.20
C GLY A 119 -11.65 -17.46 11.05
N ILE A 120 -11.33 -18.42 10.16
CA ILE A 120 -12.10 -19.66 10.01
C ILE A 120 -12.05 -20.48 11.31
N ILE A 121 -10.86 -20.69 11.88
CA ILE A 121 -10.69 -21.45 13.13
C ILE A 121 -11.50 -20.79 14.25
N ALA A 122 -11.37 -19.47 14.44
CA ALA A 122 -12.09 -18.73 15.45
C ALA A 122 -13.63 -18.84 15.29
N ALA A 123 -14.14 -18.80 14.05
CA ALA A 123 -15.57 -18.94 13.78
C ALA A 123 -16.09 -20.36 14.03
N LEU A 124 -15.33 -21.39 13.63
CA LEU A 124 -15.72 -22.79 13.84
C LEU A 124 -15.70 -23.19 15.32
N TYR A 125 -14.81 -22.59 16.11
CA TYR A 125 -14.69 -22.79 17.55
C TYR A 125 -15.31 -21.63 18.35
N ARG A 126 -16.34 -20.97 17.79
CA ARG A 126 -17.04 -19.84 18.41
C ARG A 126 -17.32 -20.08 19.90
N ASP A 127 -16.98 -19.08 20.73
CA ASP A 127 -17.16 -19.03 22.18
C ASP A 127 -16.34 -20.06 22.97
N LYS A 128 -15.47 -20.85 22.30
CA LYS A 128 -14.52 -21.76 22.94
C LYS A 128 -13.17 -21.04 23.17
N TRP A 129 -12.27 -21.73 23.92
CA TRP A 129 -10.95 -21.16 24.25
C TRP A 129 -10.11 -20.78 23.03
N GLN A 130 -10.19 -21.53 21.91
CA GLN A 130 -9.48 -21.24 20.67
C GLN A 130 -9.92 -19.90 20.10
N ASP A 131 -11.23 -19.63 20.08
CA ASP A 131 -11.77 -18.36 19.64
C ASP A 131 -11.28 -17.21 20.55
N GLN A 132 -11.29 -17.42 21.87
CA GLN A 132 -10.82 -16.40 22.82
C GLN A 132 -9.35 -16.07 22.60
N VAL A 133 -8.48 -17.07 22.46
CA VAL A 133 -7.04 -16.89 22.21
C VAL A 133 -6.79 -16.14 20.89
N ILE A 134 -7.46 -16.58 19.81
CA ILE A 134 -7.30 -15.91 18.49
C ILE A 134 -7.78 -14.46 18.57
N ARG A 135 -8.86 -14.16 19.28
CA ARG A 135 -9.34 -12.77 19.46
C ARG A 135 -8.33 -11.91 20.20
N VAL A 136 -7.76 -12.43 21.30
CA VAL A 136 -6.74 -11.71 22.07
C VAL A 136 -5.50 -11.44 21.21
N ILE A 137 -4.99 -12.46 20.50
CA ILE A 137 -3.84 -12.32 19.59
C ILE A 137 -4.17 -11.30 18.48
N SER A 138 -5.35 -11.39 17.87
CA SER A 138 -5.75 -10.47 16.80
C SER A 138 -5.83 -9.02 17.28
N ILE A 139 -6.28 -8.79 18.51
CA ILE A 139 -6.31 -7.44 19.12
C ILE A 139 -4.89 -6.97 19.39
N ALA A 140 -4.02 -7.82 19.95
CA ALA A 140 -2.61 -7.49 20.17
C ALA A 140 -1.88 -7.14 18.86
N CYS A 141 -2.06 -7.96 17.82
CA CYS A 141 -1.50 -7.71 16.50
C CYS A 141 -1.99 -6.36 15.90
N LEU A 142 -3.29 -6.08 16.00
CA LEU A 142 -3.86 -4.82 15.50
C LEU A 142 -3.36 -3.60 16.29
N ALA A 143 -3.17 -3.73 17.61
CA ALA A 143 -2.70 -2.66 18.47
C ALA A 143 -1.19 -2.40 18.33
N THR A 144 -0.44 -3.35 17.76
CA THR A 144 0.99 -3.24 17.58
C THR A 144 1.33 -2.34 16.38
N PRO A 145 2.03 -1.20 16.56
CA PRO A 145 2.47 -0.39 15.44
C PRO A 145 3.48 -1.15 14.57
N SER A 146 3.30 -1.09 13.24
CA SER A 146 4.16 -1.83 12.30
C SER A 146 5.64 -1.46 12.42
N PHE A 147 5.95 -0.19 12.64
CA PHE A 147 7.33 0.27 12.81
C PHE A 147 7.98 -0.27 14.09
N TRP A 148 7.23 -0.33 15.19
CA TRP A 148 7.72 -0.90 16.44
C TRP A 148 7.97 -2.40 16.30
N LEU A 149 7.04 -3.11 15.66
CA LEU A 149 7.23 -4.53 15.33
C LEU A 149 8.46 -4.74 14.44
N ALA A 150 8.69 -3.90 13.43
CA ALA A 150 9.87 -3.96 12.58
C ALA A 150 11.18 -3.90 13.39
N LEU A 151 11.26 -2.96 14.35
CA LEU A 151 12.42 -2.83 15.23
C LEU A 151 12.63 -4.06 16.12
N LEU A 152 11.53 -4.65 16.65
CA LEU A 152 11.62 -5.89 17.44
C LEU A 152 12.06 -7.08 16.57
N LEU A 153 11.56 -7.18 15.33
CA LEU A 153 11.96 -8.23 14.40
C LEU A 153 13.45 -8.13 14.04
N ILE A 154 13.95 -6.91 13.81
CA ILE A 154 15.39 -6.67 13.62
C ILE A 154 16.16 -7.11 14.88
N GLN A 155 15.72 -6.67 16.07
CA GLN A 155 16.41 -6.96 17.32
C GLN A 155 16.54 -8.47 17.59
N TRP A 156 15.52 -9.26 17.24
CA TRP A 156 15.50 -10.68 17.58
C TRP A 156 16.00 -11.60 16.47
N PHE A 157 15.80 -11.25 15.22
CA PHE A 157 15.99 -12.16 14.10
C PHE A 157 17.11 -11.75 13.13
N SER A 158 17.65 -10.54 13.25
CA SER A 158 18.67 -10.09 12.31
C SER A 158 20.09 -10.41 12.74
N ASP A 159 21.04 -10.01 11.91
CA ASP A 159 22.48 -10.19 12.01
C ASP A 159 23.19 -9.14 12.91
N ILE A 160 22.44 -8.50 13.83
CA ILE A 160 22.99 -7.58 14.81
C ILE A 160 23.36 -8.32 16.12
N PRO A 161 24.21 -7.72 16.98
CA PRO A 161 24.53 -8.29 18.29
C PRO A 161 23.28 -8.56 19.13
N GLY A 162 23.09 -9.79 19.55
CA GLY A 162 21.91 -10.26 20.31
C GLY A 162 20.76 -10.79 19.47
N GLY A 163 20.82 -10.68 18.16
CA GLY A 163 19.88 -11.32 17.23
C GLY A 163 20.30 -12.74 16.84
N THR A 164 19.43 -13.47 16.13
CA THR A 164 19.69 -14.85 15.69
C THR A 164 20.63 -14.96 14.47
N GLY A 165 20.86 -13.86 13.75
CA GLY A 165 21.61 -13.85 12.50
C GLY A 165 20.87 -14.46 11.30
N ALA A 166 19.57 -14.75 11.42
CA ALA A 166 18.81 -15.44 10.38
C ALA A 166 18.48 -14.54 9.19
N PHE A 167 18.37 -13.24 9.39
CA PHE A 167 17.95 -12.27 8.38
C PHE A 167 18.81 -11.01 8.40
N PRO A 168 18.92 -10.25 7.28
CA PRO A 168 19.63 -8.98 7.28
C PRO A 168 18.87 -7.93 8.08
N ALA A 169 19.60 -7.12 8.88
CA ALA A 169 19.03 -5.97 9.58
C ALA A 169 18.67 -4.84 8.61
N LEU A 170 19.54 -4.63 7.61
CA LEU A 170 19.40 -3.61 6.58
C LEU A 170 19.58 -4.22 5.20
N VAL A 171 18.77 -3.74 4.25
CA VAL A 171 18.90 -4.12 2.83
C VAL A 171 19.85 -3.12 2.17
N SER A 172 21.08 -3.54 1.92
CA SER A 172 22.10 -2.68 1.29
C SER A 172 21.82 -2.49 -0.20
N GLU A 173 21.46 -3.57 -0.88
CA GLU A 173 21.09 -3.60 -2.29
C GLU A 173 19.89 -4.51 -2.48
N TRP A 174 18.92 -4.04 -3.29
CA TRP A 174 17.73 -4.84 -3.58
C TRP A 174 18.05 -5.88 -4.68
N VAL A 175 18.03 -7.14 -4.30
CA VAL A 175 18.22 -8.25 -5.22
C VAL A 175 16.85 -8.73 -5.73
N PRO A 176 16.59 -8.68 -7.05
CA PRO A 176 15.31 -9.14 -7.61
C PRO A 176 15.15 -10.65 -7.47
N PHE A 177 13.90 -11.12 -7.41
CA PHE A 177 13.58 -12.57 -7.35
C PHE A 177 14.16 -13.37 -8.53
N SER A 178 14.26 -12.75 -9.71
CA SER A 178 14.79 -13.36 -10.92
C SER A 178 16.29 -13.64 -10.88
N GLU A 179 17.05 -12.91 -10.05
CA GLU A 179 18.51 -13.07 -9.93
C GLU A 179 18.85 -14.08 -8.84
N ASP A 180 18.33 -13.91 -7.64
CA ASP A 180 18.52 -14.83 -6.53
C ASP A 180 17.26 -14.90 -5.66
N PRO A 181 16.44 -15.95 -5.84
CA PRO A 181 15.23 -16.15 -5.03
C PRO A 181 15.50 -16.30 -3.54
N GLY A 182 16.66 -16.88 -3.16
CA GLY A 182 17.03 -17.08 -1.76
C GLY A 182 17.28 -15.76 -1.05
N THR A 183 18.15 -14.93 -1.62
CA THR A 183 18.45 -13.59 -1.11
C THR A 183 17.21 -12.69 -1.14
N TYR A 184 16.40 -12.78 -2.21
CA TYR A 184 15.14 -12.05 -2.30
C TYR A 184 14.19 -12.37 -1.14
N LEU A 185 13.93 -13.65 -0.87
CA LEU A 185 13.06 -14.07 0.22
C LEU A 185 13.61 -13.66 1.59
N ASN A 186 14.93 -13.75 1.75
CA ASN A 186 15.59 -13.38 2.99
C ASN A 186 15.46 -11.87 3.29
N GLN A 187 15.71 -11.02 2.29
CA GLN A 187 15.63 -9.56 2.47
C GLN A 187 14.20 -9.03 2.67
N ILE A 188 13.17 -9.70 2.10
CA ILE A 188 11.79 -9.22 2.16
C ILE A 188 11.01 -9.78 3.35
N PHE A 189 11.48 -10.86 3.99
CA PHE A 189 10.72 -11.60 5.00
C PHE A 189 10.35 -10.76 6.21
N LEU A 190 11.32 -10.15 6.91
CA LEU A 190 11.06 -9.32 8.09
C LEU A 190 10.24 -8.06 7.76
N PRO A 191 10.57 -7.29 6.69
CA PRO A 191 9.76 -6.16 6.25
C PRO A 191 8.31 -6.52 5.93
N ALA A 192 8.10 -7.62 5.19
CA ALA A 192 6.77 -8.09 4.84
C ALA A 192 5.99 -8.56 6.09
N LEU A 193 6.65 -9.22 7.04
CA LEU A 193 6.03 -9.64 8.30
C LEU A 193 5.60 -8.44 9.16
N ALA A 194 6.40 -7.38 9.21
CA ALA A 194 6.06 -6.15 9.91
C ALA A 194 4.79 -5.48 9.36
N ILE A 195 4.58 -5.55 8.03
CA ILE A 195 3.34 -5.09 7.39
C ILE A 195 2.20 -6.09 7.63
N ALA A 196 2.49 -7.40 7.56
CA ALA A 196 1.48 -8.45 7.60
C ALA A 196 0.76 -8.55 8.96
N VAL A 197 1.49 -8.50 10.06
CA VAL A 197 0.96 -8.81 11.40
C VAL A 197 -0.20 -7.89 11.82
N PRO A 198 -0.09 -6.55 11.78
CA PRO A 198 -1.20 -5.66 12.12
C PRO A 198 -2.40 -5.83 11.19
N ASN A 199 -2.14 -6.05 9.90
CA ASN A 199 -3.18 -6.26 8.89
C ASN A 199 -3.88 -7.61 9.09
N ALA A 200 -3.14 -8.67 9.42
CA ALA A 200 -3.69 -9.99 9.74
C ALA A 200 -4.61 -9.91 10.98
N GLY A 201 -4.19 -9.23 12.04
CA GLY A 201 -5.02 -9.03 13.23
C GLY A 201 -6.37 -8.38 12.93
N SER A 202 -6.35 -7.34 12.11
CA SER A 202 -7.58 -6.67 11.66
C SER A 202 -8.47 -7.56 10.80
N LEU A 203 -7.89 -8.17 9.75
CA LEU A 203 -8.63 -9.02 8.81
C LEU A 203 -9.16 -10.28 9.46
N THR A 204 -8.46 -10.91 10.43
CA THR A 204 -8.91 -12.07 11.18
C THR A 204 -10.26 -11.79 11.84
N ARG A 205 -10.43 -10.63 12.45
CA ARG A 205 -11.70 -10.23 13.07
C ARG A 205 -12.83 -10.10 12.05
N VAL A 206 -12.54 -9.52 10.89
CA VAL A 206 -13.52 -9.36 9.82
C VAL A 206 -13.93 -10.73 9.25
N VAL A 207 -12.96 -11.61 8.97
CA VAL A 207 -13.22 -12.97 8.49
C VAL A 207 -14.04 -13.76 9.52
N ARG A 208 -13.65 -13.71 10.80
CA ARG A 208 -14.39 -14.38 11.88
C ARG A 208 -15.85 -13.92 11.93
N THR A 209 -16.09 -12.62 11.96
CA THR A 209 -17.46 -12.08 12.03
C THR A 209 -18.29 -12.52 10.83
N ALA A 210 -17.76 -12.36 9.62
CA ALA A 210 -18.45 -12.77 8.40
C ALA A 210 -18.74 -14.28 8.36
N MET A 211 -17.78 -15.10 8.81
CA MET A 211 -17.96 -16.55 8.91
C MET A 211 -19.04 -16.94 9.93
N VAL A 212 -19.08 -16.29 11.09
CA VAL A 212 -20.10 -16.55 12.13
C VAL A 212 -21.48 -16.18 11.61
N GLU A 213 -21.64 -15.01 10.98
CA GLU A 213 -22.91 -14.58 10.39
C GLU A 213 -23.40 -15.56 9.31
N GLU A 214 -22.52 -16.06 8.45
CA GLU A 214 -22.90 -17.01 7.41
C GLU A 214 -23.18 -18.41 7.97
N LEU A 215 -22.49 -18.85 9.03
CA LEU A 215 -22.76 -20.13 9.70
C LEU A 215 -24.15 -20.18 10.35
N ASP A 216 -24.68 -19.05 10.78
CA ASP A 216 -26.01 -18.94 11.42
C ASP A 216 -27.17 -18.88 10.38
N ARG A 217 -26.90 -18.83 9.07
CA ARG A 217 -27.92 -18.77 8.01
C ARG A 217 -28.71 -20.07 7.86
N ASP A 218 -29.99 -19.94 7.49
CA ASP A 218 -30.90 -21.08 7.34
C ASP A 218 -30.46 -22.10 6.27
N TYR A 219 -29.83 -21.65 5.18
CA TYR A 219 -29.31 -22.56 4.15
C TYR A 219 -28.24 -23.52 4.72
N VAL A 220 -27.47 -23.10 5.73
CA VAL A 220 -26.46 -23.95 6.38
C VAL A 220 -27.16 -25.04 7.18
N ARG A 221 -28.22 -24.68 7.93
CA ARG A 221 -29.04 -25.64 8.71
C ARG A 221 -29.71 -26.65 7.77
N THR A 222 -30.30 -26.18 6.67
CA THR A 222 -30.91 -27.01 5.65
C THR A 222 -29.91 -28.00 5.03
N ALA A 223 -28.70 -27.51 4.66
CA ALA A 223 -27.67 -28.36 4.07
C ALA A 223 -27.17 -29.44 5.03
N ILE A 224 -27.00 -29.12 6.31
CA ILE A 224 -26.63 -30.10 7.36
C ILE A 224 -27.78 -31.07 7.59
N GLY A 225 -29.03 -30.60 7.66
CA GLY A 225 -30.22 -31.46 7.79
C GLY A 225 -30.41 -32.41 6.61
N GLY A 226 -29.93 -32.02 5.41
CA GLY A 226 -29.86 -32.87 4.22
C GLY A 226 -28.68 -33.85 4.22
N ALA A 227 -28.04 -34.10 5.36
CA ALA A 227 -26.89 -35.00 5.56
C ALA A 227 -25.61 -34.62 4.75
N ILE A 228 -25.44 -33.35 4.33
CA ILE A 228 -24.20 -32.90 3.73
C ILE A 228 -23.16 -32.71 4.87
N PRO A 229 -21.95 -33.28 4.76
CA PRO A 229 -20.91 -33.14 5.79
C PRO A 229 -20.60 -31.69 6.09
N LYS A 230 -20.50 -31.30 7.36
CA LYS A 230 -20.29 -29.92 7.81
C LYS A 230 -19.06 -29.25 7.19
N ASN A 231 -17.95 -29.98 7.05
CA ASN A 231 -16.72 -29.49 6.41
C ASN A 231 -16.94 -29.11 4.95
N ILE A 232 -17.76 -29.85 4.20
CA ILE A 232 -18.11 -29.53 2.80
C ILE A 232 -19.01 -28.29 2.75
N VAL A 233 -20.01 -28.17 3.62
CA VAL A 233 -20.87 -26.99 3.72
C VAL A 233 -20.04 -25.75 4.04
N VAL A 234 -19.13 -25.85 5.01
CA VAL A 234 -18.24 -24.75 5.38
C VAL A 234 -17.33 -24.34 4.22
N ALA A 235 -16.61 -25.27 3.61
CA ALA A 235 -15.62 -24.97 2.58
C ALA A 235 -16.25 -24.44 1.28
N ARG A 236 -17.38 -25.02 0.86
CA ARG A 236 -17.99 -24.72 -0.44
C ARG A 236 -19.00 -23.58 -0.39
N ASN A 237 -19.78 -23.48 0.67
CA ASN A 237 -20.93 -22.57 0.74
C ASN A 237 -20.62 -21.39 1.69
N VAL A 238 -20.27 -21.67 2.94
CA VAL A 238 -20.08 -20.63 3.96
C VAL A 238 -18.89 -19.75 3.64
N LEU A 239 -17.72 -20.36 3.41
CA LEU A 239 -16.49 -19.61 3.14
C LEU A 239 -16.61 -18.70 1.91
N ARG A 240 -17.18 -19.22 0.82
CA ARG A 240 -17.38 -18.45 -0.41
C ARG A 240 -18.21 -17.19 -0.19
N ASN A 241 -19.29 -17.31 0.59
CA ASN A 241 -20.18 -16.19 0.89
C ASN A 241 -19.56 -15.24 1.94
N ALA A 242 -18.94 -15.78 2.97
CA ALA A 242 -18.32 -15.01 4.03
C ALA A 242 -17.15 -14.15 3.53
N LEU A 243 -16.36 -14.61 2.56
CA LEU A 243 -15.20 -13.86 2.04
C LEU A 243 -15.56 -12.58 1.26
N ILE A 244 -16.82 -12.36 0.92
CA ILE A 244 -17.27 -11.14 0.23
C ILE A 244 -16.97 -9.89 1.08
N THR A 245 -17.28 -9.91 2.37
CA THR A 245 -17.03 -8.78 3.30
C THR A 245 -15.53 -8.52 3.52
N PRO A 246 -14.69 -9.52 3.85
CA PRO A 246 -13.24 -9.35 3.93
C PRO A 246 -12.60 -8.78 2.66
N LEU A 247 -13.07 -9.17 1.47
CA LEU A 247 -12.56 -8.68 0.20
C LEU A 247 -12.77 -7.17 0.04
N THR A 248 -13.92 -6.65 0.49
CA THR A 248 -14.19 -5.20 0.48
C THR A 248 -13.24 -4.44 1.41
N VAL A 249 -13.00 -4.99 2.61
CA VAL A 249 -12.08 -4.39 3.58
C VAL A 249 -10.63 -4.45 3.08
N LEU A 250 -10.27 -5.50 2.34
CA LEU A 250 -8.93 -5.70 1.80
C LEU A 250 -8.49 -4.54 0.90
N GLY A 251 -9.39 -3.99 0.07
CA GLY A 251 -9.06 -2.85 -0.78
C GLY A 251 -8.56 -1.64 0.00
N LEU A 252 -9.26 -1.28 1.08
CA LEU A 252 -8.84 -0.20 1.96
C LEU A 252 -7.51 -0.54 2.66
N ARG A 253 -7.30 -1.82 3.04
CA ARG A 253 -6.07 -2.25 3.70
C ARG A 253 -4.84 -2.19 2.82
N ILE A 254 -4.96 -2.49 1.53
CA ILE A 254 -3.85 -2.33 0.57
C ILE A 254 -3.38 -0.87 0.54
N GLY A 255 -4.33 0.07 0.46
CA GLY A 255 -4.00 1.49 0.47
C GLY A 255 -3.30 1.96 1.75
N TYR A 256 -3.81 1.56 2.92
CA TYR A 256 -3.15 1.85 4.19
C TYR A 256 -1.77 1.20 4.30
N ALA A 257 -1.60 -0.02 3.77
CA ALA A 257 -0.33 -0.72 3.77
C ALA A 257 0.72 -0.02 2.90
N MET A 258 0.33 0.56 1.76
CA MET A 258 1.24 1.36 0.93
C MET A 258 1.76 2.60 1.68
N GLY A 259 0.89 3.30 2.42
CA GLY A 259 1.33 4.40 3.29
C GLY A 259 2.22 3.93 4.44
N GLY A 260 1.89 2.79 5.05
CA GLY A 260 2.70 2.18 6.11
C GLY A 260 4.04 1.62 5.64
N ALA A 261 4.13 1.19 4.39
CA ALA A 261 5.37 0.67 3.79
C ALA A 261 6.49 1.72 3.79
N VAL A 262 6.16 3.01 3.68
CA VAL A 262 7.14 4.12 3.73
C VAL A 262 8.05 4.01 4.95
N VAL A 263 7.46 3.82 6.15
CA VAL A 263 8.24 3.75 7.39
C VAL A 263 9.04 2.44 7.47
N ILE A 264 8.47 1.33 6.98
CA ILE A 264 9.15 0.03 6.94
C ILE A 264 10.34 0.08 5.99
N GLU A 265 10.21 0.69 4.81
CA GLU A 265 11.31 0.88 3.87
C GLU A 265 12.46 1.69 4.47
N MET A 266 12.14 2.74 5.25
CA MET A 266 13.16 3.52 5.96
C MET A 266 13.89 2.70 7.03
N ILE A 267 13.17 1.90 7.82
CA ILE A 267 13.74 1.10 8.92
C ILE A 267 14.68 0.03 8.35
N PHE A 268 14.29 -0.66 7.28
CA PHE A 268 15.08 -1.71 6.65
C PHE A 268 16.03 -1.21 5.56
N ASN A 269 16.10 0.10 5.32
CA ASN A 269 16.89 0.74 4.25
C ASN A 269 16.55 0.23 2.84
N ILE A 270 15.28 -0.05 2.57
CA ILE A 270 14.80 -0.51 1.28
C ILE A 270 14.60 0.69 0.34
N LYS A 271 15.22 0.66 -0.84
CA LYS A 271 15.18 1.76 -1.84
C LYS A 271 13.84 1.80 -2.59
N GLY A 272 12.73 1.91 -1.86
CA GLY A 272 11.38 2.07 -2.38
C GLY A 272 10.91 3.53 -2.42
N MET A 273 9.61 3.71 -2.72
CA MET A 273 8.96 5.02 -2.82
C MET A 273 9.01 5.80 -1.50
N GLY A 274 8.92 5.10 -0.37
CA GLY A 274 8.99 5.72 0.95
C GLY A 274 10.36 6.31 1.25
N GLN A 275 11.43 5.58 0.93
CA GLN A 275 12.78 6.09 1.06
C GLN A 275 13.04 7.25 0.10
N LEU A 276 12.48 7.18 -1.11
CA LEU A 276 12.61 8.24 -2.12
C LEU A 276 11.92 9.54 -1.66
N ILE A 277 10.70 9.45 -1.10
CA ILE A 277 10.01 10.64 -0.56
C ILE A 277 10.74 11.22 0.64
N PHE A 278 11.29 10.37 1.52
CA PHE A 278 12.10 10.83 2.65
C PHE A 278 13.36 11.58 2.21
N GLN A 279 14.06 11.06 1.19
CA GLN A 279 15.19 11.76 0.58
C GLN A 279 14.78 13.12 -0.01
N GLY A 280 13.64 13.18 -0.69
CA GLY A 280 13.07 14.43 -1.20
C GLY A 280 12.82 15.45 -0.08
N ILE A 281 12.21 15.02 1.02
CA ILE A 281 11.94 15.87 2.18
C ILE A 281 13.23 16.36 2.83
N THR A 282 14.17 15.46 3.11
CA THR A 282 15.42 15.81 3.82
C THR A 282 16.34 16.69 3.00
N ARG A 283 16.27 16.59 1.68
CA ARG A 283 17.03 17.44 0.74
C ARG A 283 16.25 18.68 0.29
N ASN A 284 15.02 18.86 0.78
CA ASN A 284 14.09 19.90 0.34
C ASN A 284 13.78 19.85 -1.17
N ASP A 285 13.90 18.69 -1.82
CA ASP A 285 13.58 18.53 -3.24
C ASP A 285 12.07 18.37 -3.43
N VAL A 286 11.42 19.52 -3.65
CA VAL A 286 9.96 19.61 -3.82
C VAL A 286 9.48 18.75 -4.99
N ASN A 287 10.27 18.68 -6.09
CA ASN A 287 9.89 17.93 -7.28
C ASN A 287 9.85 16.42 -7.01
N ILE A 288 10.83 15.87 -6.26
CA ILE A 288 10.80 14.45 -5.82
C ILE A 288 9.57 14.19 -4.97
N VAL A 289 9.33 15.02 -3.94
CA VAL A 289 8.17 14.84 -3.05
C VAL A 289 6.88 14.87 -3.83
N GLN A 290 6.73 15.79 -4.77
CA GLN A 290 5.55 15.95 -5.62
C GLN A 290 5.36 14.75 -6.55
N GLY A 291 6.38 14.37 -7.31
CA GLY A 291 6.31 13.25 -8.26
C GLY A 291 6.02 11.91 -7.58
N VAL A 292 6.69 11.63 -6.45
CA VAL A 292 6.46 10.42 -5.65
C VAL A 292 5.05 10.41 -5.06
N SER A 293 4.60 11.51 -4.44
CA SER A 293 3.27 11.60 -3.82
C SER A 293 2.15 11.37 -4.84
N ILE A 294 2.27 11.96 -6.03
CA ILE A 294 1.29 11.78 -7.11
C ILE A 294 1.31 10.33 -7.61
N THR A 295 2.48 9.75 -7.81
CA THR A 295 2.58 8.34 -8.27
C THR A 295 1.94 7.39 -7.27
N VAL A 296 2.21 7.56 -5.97
CA VAL A 296 1.59 6.74 -4.91
C VAL A 296 0.07 6.94 -4.88
N ALA A 297 -0.40 8.18 -5.00
CA ALA A 297 -1.83 8.47 -5.04
C ALA A 297 -2.53 7.87 -6.26
N LEU A 298 -1.91 7.94 -7.45
CA LEU A 298 -2.42 7.30 -8.67
C LEU A 298 -2.47 5.77 -8.52
N ALA A 299 -1.40 5.17 -7.98
CA ALA A 299 -1.36 3.74 -7.70
C ALA A 299 -2.48 3.33 -6.73
N PHE A 300 -2.70 4.09 -5.66
CA PHE A 300 -3.79 3.87 -4.71
C PHE A 300 -5.17 3.91 -5.40
N ILE A 301 -5.43 4.90 -6.23
CA ILE A 301 -6.68 5.01 -6.99
C ILE A 301 -6.87 3.79 -7.90
N LEU A 302 -5.83 3.40 -8.66
CA LEU A 302 -5.89 2.25 -9.56
C LEU A 302 -6.14 0.94 -8.81
N ILE A 303 -5.43 0.72 -7.70
CA ILE A 303 -5.62 -0.46 -6.85
C ILE A 303 -7.05 -0.53 -6.31
N ASN A 304 -7.60 0.58 -5.84
CA ASN A 304 -9.00 0.61 -5.37
C ASN A 304 -9.99 0.28 -6.49
N ILE A 305 -9.77 0.78 -7.71
CA ILE A 305 -10.60 0.44 -8.87
C ILE A 305 -10.53 -1.07 -9.15
N VAL A 306 -9.33 -1.66 -9.14
CA VAL A 306 -9.15 -3.11 -9.35
C VAL A 306 -9.87 -3.91 -8.27
N VAL A 307 -9.76 -3.51 -7.00
CA VAL A 307 -10.46 -4.18 -5.89
C VAL A 307 -11.98 -4.04 -6.01
N ASP A 308 -12.49 -2.87 -6.40
CA ASP A 308 -13.92 -2.68 -6.65
C ASP A 308 -14.42 -3.58 -7.80
N MET A 309 -13.63 -3.75 -8.86
CA MET A 309 -13.95 -4.68 -9.96
C MET A 309 -13.97 -6.13 -9.47
N LEU A 310 -12.97 -6.55 -8.68
CA LEU A 310 -12.93 -7.88 -8.08
C LEU A 310 -14.14 -8.13 -7.17
N TYR A 311 -14.53 -7.14 -6.38
CA TYR A 311 -15.72 -7.20 -5.55
C TYR A 311 -16.99 -7.46 -6.36
N VAL A 312 -17.18 -6.75 -7.47
CA VAL A 312 -18.35 -6.96 -8.36
C VAL A 312 -18.30 -8.33 -9.05
N LEU A 313 -17.11 -8.84 -9.39
CA LEU A 313 -16.96 -10.17 -9.98
C LEU A 313 -17.30 -11.29 -8.99
N VAL A 314 -16.92 -11.13 -7.74
CA VAL A 314 -17.10 -12.14 -6.68
C VAL A 314 -18.53 -12.10 -6.10
N ASN A 315 -19.17 -10.93 -6.06
CA ASN A 315 -20.49 -10.75 -5.46
C ASN A 315 -21.64 -10.89 -6.51
N PRO A 316 -22.29 -12.06 -6.60
CA PRO A 316 -23.35 -12.28 -7.59
C PRO A 316 -24.61 -11.43 -7.34
N ARG A 317 -24.83 -10.95 -6.11
CA ARG A 317 -26.01 -10.15 -5.73
C ARG A 317 -26.06 -8.78 -6.40
N ILE A 318 -24.89 -8.22 -6.76
CA ILE A 318 -24.81 -6.92 -7.46
C ILE A 318 -25.12 -7.07 -8.95
N ARG A 319 -25.07 -8.29 -9.50
CA ARG A 319 -25.42 -8.56 -10.90
C ARG A 319 -26.93 -8.57 -11.17
N SER A 320 -27.75 -8.66 -10.13
CA SER A 320 -29.21 -8.83 -10.21
C SER A 320 -30.03 -7.58 -9.85
N ILE A 321 -29.39 -6.43 -9.60
CA ILE A 321 -30.06 -5.12 -9.39
C ILE A 321 -29.84 -4.26 -10.67
#